data_faa902b3b5e0947429453a076b1508b2
#
_entry.id   faa902b3b5e0947429453a076b1508b2
#
_cell.length_a   1.000
_cell.length_b   1.000
_cell.length_c   1.000
_cell.angle_alpha   90.00
_cell.angle_beta   90.00
_cell.angle_gamma   90.00
#
_symmetry.space_group_name_H-M   'P 1'
#
loop_
_entity.id
_entity.type
_entity.pdbx_description
1 polymer ?
#
loop_
_entity_poly.entity_id
_entity_poly.type
_entity_poly.pdbx_seq_one_letter_code
_entity_poly.pdbx_strand_id
1 'polypeptide(L)' 'DYISVKSPIVGIFYTAPAENADPYVSIGDTVKKGQTLCIVEAMKLMNEIASNEDGIISEICVTDGQVVEYGTELFRIRR' A
#
# COMPACT_ATOMS: atom_id res chain seq x y z
N ASP A 1 14.19 9.78 -8.18
CA ASP A 1 14.31 9.21 -6.85
C ASP A 1 13.03 8.52 -6.44
N TYR A 2 13.17 7.34 -5.87
CA TYR A 2 12.03 6.55 -5.40
C TYR A 2 12.15 6.31 -3.92
N ILE A 3 10.98 6.22 -3.29
CA ILE A 3 10.87 5.78 -1.91
C ILE A 3 10.02 4.53 -1.93
N SER A 4 10.45 3.50 -1.20
CA SER A 4 9.67 2.28 -1.04
C SER A 4 8.74 2.40 0.16
N VAL A 5 7.49 2.00 -0.02
CA VAL A 5 6.58 1.76 1.09
C VAL A 5 6.54 0.25 1.28
N LYS A 6 6.99 -0.21 2.44
CA LYS A 6 7.14 -1.64 2.73
C LYS A 6 6.12 -2.08 3.76
N SER A 7 5.76 -3.35 3.71
CA SER A 7 4.83 -3.89 4.69
C SER A 7 5.52 -3.99 6.06
N PRO A 8 4.89 -3.44 7.11
CA PRO A 8 5.43 -3.54 8.47
C PRO A 8 5.07 -4.85 9.16
N ILE A 9 4.24 -5.68 8.52
CA ILE A 9 3.74 -6.92 9.12
C ILE A 9 3.56 -7.98 8.04
N VAL A 10 3.49 -9.23 8.45
CA VAL A 10 3.11 -10.33 7.56
C VAL A 10 1.59 -10.38 7.50
N GLY A 11 1.03 -10.55 6.29
CA GLY A 11 -0.42 -10.62 6.14
C GLY A 11 -0.85 -10.63 4.69
N ILE A 12 -2.11 -10.34 4.44
CA ILE A 12 -2.69 -10.33 3.11
C ILE A 12 -2.89 -8.89 2.67
N PHE A 13 -2.35 -8.57 1.49
CA PHE A 13 -2.42 -7.22 0.91
C PHE A 13 -3.76 -7.03 0.20
N TYR A 14 -4.43 -5.90 0.48
CA TYR A 14 -5.64 -5.50 -0.23
C TYR A 14 -5.51 -4.07 -0.71
N THR A 15 -5.91 -3.82 -1.95
CA THR A 15 -5.81 -2.49 -2.56
C THR A 15 -6.95 -1.57 -2.15
N ALA A 16 -8.04 -2.13 -1.62
CA ALA A 16 -9.26 -1.39 -1.34
C ALA A 16 -9.78 -1.74 0.06
N PRO A 17 -10.63 -0.87 0.65
CA PRO A 17 -11.15 -1.12 1.99
C PRO A 17 -12.14 -2.26 2.06
N ALA A 18 -12.74 -2.63 0.92
CA ALA A 18 -13.74 -3.70 0.88
C ALA A 18 -13.82 -4.23 -0.53
N GLU A 19 -14.41 -5.43 -0.65
CA GLU A 19 -14.71 -6.03 -1.95
C GLU A 19 -15.61 -5.08 -2.73
N ASN A 20 -15.33 -4.90 -4.01
CA ASN A 20 -16.08 -4.01 -4.91
C ASN A 20 -15.92 -2.52 -4.59
N ALA A 21 -15.05 -2.15 -3.68
CA ALA A 21 -14.72 -0.75 -3.45
C ALA A 21 -13.57 -0.34 -4.38
N ASP A 22 -13.47 0.96 -4.65
CA ASP A 22 -12.36 1.49 -5.43
C ASP A 22 -11.05 1.34 -4.66
N PRO A 23 -9.94 1.10 -5.34
CA PRO A 23 -8.63 1.10 -4.69
C PRO A 23 -8.36 2.45 -4.02
N TYR A 24 -7.58 2.41 -2.94
CA TYR A 24 -7.16 3.64 -2.27
C TYR A 24 -6.38 4.54 -3.22
N VAL A 25 -5.52 3.95 -4.05
CA VAL A 25 -4.67 4.71 -4.98
C VAL A 25 -4.47 3.92 -6.27
N SER A 26 -4.08 4.64 -7.31
CA SER A 26 -3.71 4.09 -8.61
C SER A 26 -2.36 4.66 -9.02
N ILE A 27 -1.68 3.98 -9.94
CA ILE A 27 -0.43 4.49 -10.49
C ILE A 27 -0.69 5.86 -11.11
N GLY A 28 0.17 6.82 -10.79
CA GLY A 28 0.03 8.19 -11.26
C GLY A 28 -0.61 9.13 -10.27
N ASP A 29 -1.23 8.59 -9.21
CA ASP A 29 -1.88 9.43 -8.20
C ASP A 29 -0.85 10.18 -7.36
N THR A 30 -1.17 11.43 -7.04
CA THR A 30 -0.42 12.19 -6.06
C THR A 30 -0.89 11.79 -4.68
N VAL A 31 0.05 11.50 -3.79
CA VAL A 31 -0.26 11.13 -2.41
C VAL A 31 0.48 12.04 -1.45
N LYS A 32 -0.06 12.13 -0.25
CA LYS A 32 0.51 12.92 0.84
C LYS A 32 0.95 12.00 1.96
N LYS A 33 1.98 12.41 2.67
CA LYS A 33 2.43 11.69 3.86
C LYS A 33 1.24 11.49 4.80
N GLY A 34 1.07 10.27 5.28
CA GLY A 34 -0.03 9.89 6.16
C GLY A 34 -1.29 9.41 5.44
N GLN A 35 -1.34 9.54 4.13
CA GLN A 35 -2.49 9.09 3.35
C GLN A 35 -2.49 7.57 3.27
N THR A 36 -3.64 6.94 3.48
CA THR A 36 -3.76 5.48 3.39
C THR A 36 -3.59 5.03 1.96
N LEU A 37 -2.74 4.04 1.75
CA LEU A 37 -2.45 3.47 0.42
C LEU A 37 -3.05 2.10 0.21
N CYS A 38 -3.17 1.32 1.28
CA CYS A 38 -3.63 -0.06 1.19
C CYS A 38 -3.96 -0.58 2.58
N ILE A 39 -4.39 -1.85 2.61
CA ILE A 39 -4.61 -2.58 3.85
C ILE A 39 -3.75 -3.84 3.81
N VAL A 40 -3.17 -4.19 4.96
CA VAL A 40 -2.59 -5.52 5.17
C VAL A 40 -3.37 -6.15 6.31
N GLU A 41 -4.09 -7.21 6.01
CA GLU A 41 -4.84 -7.95 7.01
C GLU A 41 -3.91 -8.93 7.71
N ALA A 42 -3.83 -8.81 9.04
CA ALA A 42 -3.01 -9.69 9.86
C ALA A 42 -3.75 -9.95 11.16
N MET A 43 -3.81 -11.22 11.58
CA MET A 43 -4.40 -11.60 12.86
C MET A 43 -5.82 -11.06 13.01
N LYS A 44 -6.60 -11.11 11.92
CA LYS A 44 -8.02 -10.68 11.87
C LYS A 44 -8.20 -9.18 12.05
N LEU A 45 -7.11 -8.40 11.88
CA LEU A 45 -7.17 -6.95 11.93
C LEU A 45 -6.82 -6.38 10.57
N MET A 46 -7.56 -5.36 10.17
CA MET A 46 -7.32 -4.63 8.92
C MET A 46 -6.41 -3.45 9.23
N ASN A 47 -5.13 -3.59 8.91
CA ASN A 47 -4.13 -2.56 9.21
C ASN A 47 -3.97 -1.66 8.01
N GLU A 48 -4.29 -0.38 8.17
CA GLU A 48 -4.09 0.61 7.11
C GLU A 48 -2.63 0.99 7.04
N ILE A 49 -2.08 0.95 5.83
CA ILE A 49 -0.69 1.30 5.58
C ILE A 49 -0.69 2.65 4.89
N ALA A 50 -0.01 3.61 5.49
CA ALA A 50 0.00 4.99 5.00
C ALA A 50 1.30 5.29 4.27
N SER A 51 1.22 6.30 3.39
CA SER A 51 2.41 6.81 2.73
C SER A 51 3.32 7.48 3.77
N ASN A 52 4.62 7.21 3.67
CA ASN A 52 5.60 7.83 4.55
C ASN A 52 6.17 9.12 3.97
N GLU A 53 5.73 9.52 2.76
CA GLU A 53 6.18 10.75 2.11
C GLU A 53 5.14 11.25 1.12
N ASP A 54 5.28 12.53 0.75
CA ASP A 54 4.55 13.10 -0.37
C ASP A 54 5.18 12.61 -1.68
N GLY A 55 4.37 12.44 -2.71
CA GLY A 55 4.90 12.08 -4.02
C GLY A 55 3.84 11.51 -4.92
N ILE A 56 4.28 10.77 -5.93
CA ILE A 56 3.42 10.19 -6.96
C ILE A 56 3.63 8.69 -6.95
N ILE A 57 2.53 7.92 -6.94
CA ILE A 57 2.59 6.46 -7.03
C ILE A 57 3.17 6.10 -8.39
N SER A 58 4.38 5.54 -8.41
CA SER A 58 5.02 5.14 -9.66
C SER A 58 4.85 3.65 -9.92
N GLU A 59 4.68 2.85 -8.88
CA GLU A 59 4.51 1.41 -9.05
C GLU A 59 3.76 0.82 -7.87
N ILE A 60 2.89 -0.16 -8.15
CA ILE A 60 2.26 -1.01 -7.14
C ILE A 60 2.88 -2.38 -7.32
N CYS A 61 3.67 -2.82 -6.34
CA CYS A 61 4.60 -3.93 -6.50
C CYS A 61 3.98 -5.29 -6.20
N VAL A 62 2.75 -5.32 -5.70
CA VAL A 62 2.08 -6.54 -5.28
C VAL A 62 0.66 -6.56 -5.82
N THR A 63 0.04 -7.74 -5.79
CA THR A 63 -1.30 -7.95 -6.33
C THR A 63 -2.31 -8.05 -5.20
N ASP A 64 -3.53 -7.54 -5.43
CA ASP A 64 -4.62 -7.66 -4.46
C ASP A 64 -4.81 -9.11 -4.05
N GLY A 65 -4.88 -9.36 -2.74
CA GLY A 65 -5.03 -10.71 -2.20
C GLY A 65 -3.74 -11.48 -1.99
N GLN A 66 -2.59 -10.88 -2.33
CA GLN A 66 -1.29 -11.54 -2.20
C GLN A 66 -0.85 -11.57 -0.73
N VAL A 67 -0.26 -12.68 -0.32
CA VAL A 67 0.40 -12.75 0.98
C VAL A 67 1.70 -11.98 0.91
N VAL A 68 1.91 -11.07 1.83
CA VAL A 68 3.13 -10.27 1.93
C VAL A 68 3.79 -10.50 3.27
N GLU A 69 5.10 -10.29 3.31
CA GLU A 69 5.89 -10.47 4.51
C GLU A 69 6.42 -9.13 5.00
N TYR A 70 6.93 -9.11 6.22
CA TYR A 70 7.59 -7.92 6.74
C TYR A 70 8.68 -7.51 5.75
N GLY A 71 8.66 -6.23 5.35
CA GLY A 71 9.67 -5.70 4.44
C GLY A 71 9.36 -5.87 2.97
N THR A 72 8.28 -6.59 2.61
CA THR A 72 7.87 -6.69 1.21
C THR A 72 7.55 -5.29 0.69
N GLU A 73 8.11 -4.95 -0.47
CA GLU A 73 7.84 -3.66 -1.11
C GLU A 73 6.43 -3.64 -1.66
N LEU A 74 5.61 -2.70 -1.22
CA LEU A 74 4.21 -2.59 -1.63
C LEU A 74 4.03 -1.55 -2.73
N PHE A 75 4.68 -0.40 -2.57
CA PHE A 75 4.58 0.71 -3.52
C PHE A 75 5.93 1.37 -3.69
N ARG A 76 6.11 1.98 -4.87
CA ARG A 76 7.20 2.93 -5.10
C ARG A 76 6.58 4.29 -5.32
N ILE A 77 7.10 5.27 -4.59
CA ILE A 77 6.65 6.64 -4.67
C ILE A 77 7.78 7.46 -5.25
N ARG A 78 7.48 8.21 -6.31
CA ARG A 78 8.45 9.12 -6.92
C ARG A 78 8.25 10.50 -6.31
N ARG A 79 9.35 11.07 -5.85
CA ARG A 79 9.35 12.43 -5.30
C ARG A 79 9.40 13.49 -6.37
#